data_c2b4c079793dcdbe8c0f9f3189626a3c
#
_entry.id   c2b4c079793dcdbe8c0f9f3189626a3c
#
_cell.length_a   1.000
_cell.length_b   1.000
_cell.length_c   1.000
_cell.angle_alpha   90.00
_cell.angle_beta   90.00
_cell.angle_gamma   90.00
#
_symmetry.space_group_name_H-M   'P 1'
#
loop_
_entity.id
_entity.type
_entity.pdbx_description
1 polymer ?
#
loop_
_entity_poly.entity_id
_entity_poly.type
_entity_poly.pdbx_seq_one_letter_code
_entity_poly.pdbx_strand_id
1 'polypeptide(L)'
;MDSRRRIDLESDPVRGGLAASLETPDRLGFLEAKTIVHRMKTHANVELDAGTKTFASGLLPDLIAALRGSRKGDLVAVISGDPGIGPELEAWCRFTRNSLVDTAIEEGRTRWVLRYGEALESVGEDRPIGSRLWLYTNFDCNLSCDYCCVRSTPKAPRRALGIERVRRIAIEAAELGVSEIFVTGGEPFLLPNIGEILVVCAAAAPTTVLTNGMLFAGSRLQTLRSLPRERVTLQISLDSPTPERHESHRGKGTWARAWRGIERARDEGFRVRLAATVSTETEAEEFRSFLDAHHISEENRVIRRIALRGSATQGIALARADLVPEVTITAEGVFWHPVGAEDNDLLVSREIFPLAASFAAVRRAFDREHDHQRRLAKIFNCA
;
A
#
# COMPACT_ATOMS: atom_id res chain seq x y z
N MET A 1 -65.41 -0.60 -19.62
CA MET A 1 -65.33 0.54 -20.53
C MET A 1 -63.87 0.74 -20.80
N ASP A 2 -63.31 0.01 -21.71
CA ASP A 2 -63.23 0.14 -23.18
C ASP A 2 -62.61 1.50 -23.52
N SER A 3 -61.49 1.57 -24.14
CA SER A 3 -61.20 1.24 -25.52
C SER A 3 -59.71 1.22 -25.86
N ARG A 4 -59.38 0.12 -26.52
CA ARG A 4 -58.19 -0.09 -27.34
C ARG A 4 -58.13 0.90 -28.51
N ARG A 5 -56.90 1.21 -29.01
CA ARG A 5 -56.61 1.26 -30.47
C ARG A 5 -55.15 0.91 -30.75
N ARG A 6 -55.01 -0.22 -31.44
CA ARG A 6 -53.91 -0.54 -32.37
C ARG A 6 -54.15 0.22 -33.67
N ILE A 7 -53.08 0.53 -34.40
CA ILE A 7 -53.09 0.59 -35.88
C ILE A 7 -51.76 0.00 -36.36
N ASP A 8 -51.92 -0.95 -37.31
CA ASP A 8 -50.92 -1.75 -38.02
C ASP A 8 -50.42 -1.05 -39.29
N LEU A 9 -49.20 -1.40 -39.68
CA LEU A 9 -48.62 -1.83 -40.99
C LEU A 9 -49.12 -1.20 -42.32
N GLU A 10 -48.13 -0.89 -43.19
CA GLU A 10 -47.92 -1.37 -44.55
C GLU A 10 -46.76 -0.60 -45.20
N SER A 11 -45.72 -1.24 -45.63
CA SER A 11 -45.28 -2.00 -46.81
C SER A 11 -44.99 -1.20 -48.05
N ASP A 12 -43.71 -1.20 -48.46
CA ASP A 12 -42.98 -1.36 -49.76
C ASP A 12 -43.61 -0.90 -51.11
N PRO A 13 -42.89 -0.99 -52.20
CA PRO A 13 -41.48 -0.62 -52.61
C PRO A 13 -41.45 0.23 -53.92
N VAL A 14 -40.26 0.66 -54.44
CA VAL A 14 -39.98 0.70 -55.91
C VAL A 14 -38.47 0.79 -56.20
N ARG A 15 -38.07 -0.05 -57.13
CA ARG A 15 -36.79 -0.26 -57.79
C ARG A 15 -36.26 0.92 -58.61
N GLY A 16 -34.97 0.92 -58.80
CA GLY A 16 -34.29 1.64 -59.89
C GLY A 16 -32.79 1.42 -59.84
N GLY A 17 -32.32 0.43 -60.57
CA GLY A 17 -30.91 0.09 -60.71
C GLY A 17 -30.20 0.96 -61.75
N LEU A 18 -28.89 1.04 -61.61
CA LEU A 18 -27.94 1.16 -62.74
C LEU A 18 -26.59 0.64 -62.30
N ALA A 19 -26.17 -0.38 -63.01
CA ALA A 19 -24.82 -0.95 -62.94
C ALA A 19 -23.82 -0.03 -63.64
N ALA A 20 -22.64 0.15 -63.04
CA ALA A 20 -21.43 0.51 -63.75
C ALA A 20 -20.22 -0.12 -63.07
N SER A 21 -19.52 -0.84 -63.87
CA SER A 21 -18.33 -1.69 -63.78
C SER A 21 -17.15 -1.15 -62.96
N LEU A 22 -16.57 -2.05 -62.22
CA LEU A 22 -15.14 -2.40 -62.01
C LEU A 22 -14.10 -1.45 -62.60
N GLU A 23 -13.32 -0.82 -61.71
CA GLU A 23 -11.88 -0.67 -61.90
C GLU A 23 -11.22 -0.59 -60.52
N THR A 24 -10.34 -1.55 -60.27
CA THR A 24 -9.39 -1.53 -59.13
C THR A 24 -8.23 -0.61 -59.46
N PRO A 25 -7.82 0.24 -58.54
CA PRO A 25 -6.45 0.73 -58.52
C PRO A 25 -5.66 0.05 -57.41
N ASP A 26 -4.54 -0.39 -57.88
CA ASP A 26 -3.35 -0.89 -57.24
C ASP A 26 -2.94 -0.15 -55.93
N ARG A 27 -2.35 -0.95 -55.05
CA ARG A 27 -1.36 -0.67 -54.04
C ARG A 27 -0.98 0.84 -53.87
N LEU A 28 -1.47 1.42 -52.78
CA LEU A 28 -0.81 2.56 -52.17
C LEU A 28 -0.60 2.21 -50.68
N GLY A 29 0.68 2.28 -50.32
CA GLY A 29 1.26 1.87 -49.07
C GLY A 29 0.58 2.45 -47.84
N PHE A 30 0.45 1.58 -46.84
CA PHE A 30 0.30 2.00 -45.46
C PHE A 30 1.55 2.76 -45.04
N LEU A 31 1.49 4.08 -45.14
CA LEU A 31 2.37 4.97 -44.39
C LEU A 31 1.93 4.87 -42.93
N GLU A 32 2.64 4.02 -42.15
CA GLU A 32 2.67 4.16 -40.70
C GLU A 32 3.09 5.61 -40.38
N ALA A 33 2.14 6.42 -39.96
CA ALA A 33 2.41 7.69 -39.30
C ALA A 33 3.07 7.35 -37.94
N LYS A 34 4.40 7.18 -37.96
CA LYS A 34 5.21 7.27 -36.73
C LYS A 34 5.07 8.70 -36.23
N THR A 35 4.14 8.89 -35.31
CA THR A 35 4.11 10.08 -34.46
C THR A 35 5.41 10.06 -33.66
N ILE A 36 6.45 10.72 -34.15
CA ILE A 36 7.66 11.02 -33.40
C ILE A 36 7.23 12.07 -32.35
N VAL A 37 6.77 11.59 -31.19
CA VAL A 37 6.71 12.41 -29.99
C VAL A 37 8.17 12.72 -29.66
N HIS A 38 8.63 13.89 -29.99
CA HIS A 38 9.90 14.42 -29.50
C HIS A 38 9.73 14.64 -27.99
N ARG A 39 9.97 13.58 -27.21
CA ARG A 39 10.03 13.69 -25.76
C ARG A 39 11.26 14.54 -25.45
N MET A 40 11.06 15.72 -24.87
CA MET A 40 12.17 16.58 -24.47
C MET A 40 13.08 15.75 -23.57
N LYS A 41 14.36 15.70 -23.92
CA LYS A 41 15.39 14.95 -23.19
C LYS A 41 15.48 15.51 -21.77
N THR A 42 15.26 14.70 -20.76
CA THR A 42 15.44 15.11 -19.37
C THR A 42 16.92 15.46 -19.14
N HIS A 43 17.19 16.73 -18.85
CA HIS A 43 18.56 17.21 -18.65
C HIS A 43 19.10 16.67 -17.32
N ALA A 44 20.25 15.98 -17.35
CA ALA A 44 20.91 15.47 -16.15
C ALA A 44 22.06 16.40 -15.73
N ASN A 45 22.28 16.55 -14.43
CA ASN A 45 23.38 17.30 -13.85
C ASN A 45 24.71 16.56 -14.03
N VAL A 46 24.66 15.24 -14.03
CA VAL A 46 25.80 14.34 -14.21
C VAL A 46 25.43 13.27 -15.22
N GLU A 47 26.34 12.91 -16.12
CA GLU A 47 26.18 11.81 -17.06
C GLU A 47 27.30 10.78 -16.86
N LEU A 48 26.93 9.51 -16.66
CA LEU A 48 27.83 8.37 -16.55
C LEU A 48 27.63 7.45 -17.76
N ASP A 49 28.65 7.35 -18.59
CA ASP A 49 28.73 6.34 -19.64
C ASP A 49 29.23 5.02 -19.06
N ALA A 50 28.33 4.08 -18.88
CA ALA A 50 28.65 2.75 -18.33
C ALA A 50 29.20 1.78 -19.38
N GLY A 51 29.18 2.13 -20.69
CA GLY A 51 29.60 1.23 -21.77
C GLY A 51 28.78 -0.05 -21.77
N THR A 52 29.42 -1.18 -21.51
CA THR A 52 28.80 -2.50 -21.32
C THR A 52 28.97 -3.03 -19.90
N LYS A 53 29.35 -2.19 -18.95
CA LYS A 53 29.50 -2.59 -17.54
C LYS A 53 28.14 -2.92 -16.93
N THR A 54 28.12 -3.96 -16.11
CA THR A 54 27.03 -4.33 -15.22
C THR A 54 27.39 -4.00 -13.78
N PHE A 55 26.49 -4.14 -12.82
CA PHE A 55 26.80 -4.01 -11.39
C PHE A 55 27.89 -4.99 -10.95
N ALA A 56 27.85 -6.22 -11.49
CA ALA A 56 28.85 -7.25 -11.22
C ALA A 56 30.24 -6.93 -11.85
N SER A 57 30.30 -6.13 -12.91
CA SER A 57 31.55 -5.83 -13.64
C SER A 57 32.07 -4.41 -13.44
N GLY A 58 31.62 -3.69 -12.38
CA GLY A 58 32.18 -2.42 -11.97
C GLY A 58 31.33 -1.18 -12.23
N LEU A 59 30.08 -1.29 -12.63
CA LEU A 59 29.18 -0.14 -12.76
C LEU A 59 28.91 0.55 -11.41
N LEU A 60 28.75 -0.24 -10.33
CA LEU A 60 28.42 0.32 -9.02
C LEU A 60 29.49 1.27 -8.46
N PRO A 61 30.79 0.94 -8.46
CA PRO A 61 31.85 1.89 -8.09
C PRO A 61 31.84 3.18 -8.92
N ASP A 62 31.64 3.07 -10.22
CA ASP A 62 31.60 4.23 -11.12
C ASP A 62 30.39 5.13 -10.80
N LEU A 63 29.23 4.53 -10.55
CA LEU A 63 28.02 5.24 -10.16
C LEU A 63 28.19 5.96 -8.82
N ILE A 64 28.75 5.29 -7.82
CA ILE A 64 29.07 5.90 -6.52
C ILE A 64 30.07 7.06 -6.69
N ALA A 65 31.08 6.91 -7.55
CA ALA A 65 32.05 7.97 -7.84
C ALA A 65 31.35 9.17 -8.53
N ALA A 66 30.48 8.92 -9.50
CA ALA A 66 29.72 9.96 -10.19
C ALA A 66 28.81 10.77 -9.22
N LEU A 67 28.30 10.11 -8.17
CA LEU A 67 27.43 10.73 -7.17
C LEU A 67 28.16 11.53 -6.09
N ARG A 68 29.47 11.39 -5.93
CA ARG A 68 30.24 12.04 -4.84
C ARG A 68 30.17 13.56 -4.78
N GLY A 69 29.81 14.22 -5.88
CA GLY A 69 29.65 15.67 -5.94
C GLY A 69 28.19 16.13 -6.04
N SER A 70 27.26 15.19 -6.11
CA SER A 70 25.84 15.49 -6.33
C SER A 70 25.15 15.95 -5.06
N ARG A 71 24.18 16.87 -5.21
CA ARG A 71 23.29 17.34 -4.15
C ARG A 71 21.96 16.61 -4.23
N LYS A 72 21.24 16.55 -3.12
CA LYS A 72 19.87 16.03 -3.08
C LYS A 72 19.01 16.74 -4.17
N GLY A 73 18.32 15.94 -5.00
CA GLY A 73 17.54 16.42 -6.11
C GLY A 73 18.24 16.44 -7.46
N ASP A 74 19.57 16.34 -7.51
CA ASP A 74 20.31 16.32 -8.77
C ASP A 74 19.92 15.11 -9.62
N LEU A 75 19.89 15.32 -10.94
CA LEU A 75 19.62 14.27 -11.91
C LEU A 75 20.91 13.68 -12.45
N VAL A 76 21.03 12.38 -12.41
CA VAL A 76 22.18 11.62 -12.89
C VAL A 76 21.72 10.66 -13.99
N ALA A 77 22.28 10.79 -15.18
CA ALA A 77 22.02 9.88 -16.28
C ALA A 77 23.07 8.75 -16.30
N VAL A 78 22.59 7.52 -16.41
CA VAL A 78 23.42 6.33 -16.68
C VAL A 78 23.10 5.84 -18.08
N ILE A 79 24.11 5.73 -18.93
CA ILE A 79 23.96 5.32 -20.33
C ILE A 79 24.68 3.98 -20.53
N SER A 80 23.98 2.96 -20.98
CA SER A 80 24.58 1.64 -21.23
C SER A 80 24.03 0.96 -22.48
N GLY A 81 24.90 0.17 -23.10
CA GLY A 81 24.53 -0.74 -24.17
C GLY A 81 23.91 -2.05 -23.66
N ASP A 82 23.97 -2.34 -22.37
CA ASP A 82 23.37 -3.52 -21.75
C ASP A 82 22.02 -3.18 -21.13
N PRO A 83 20.89 -3.66 -21.71
CA PRO A 83 19.56 -3.41 -21.16
C PRO A 83 19.32 -4.13 -19.82
N GLY A 84 20.14 -5.13 -19.47
CA GLY A 84 20.01 -5.92 -18.24
C GLY A 84 20.30 -5.11 -16.97
N ILE A 85 20.96 -3.96 -17.07
CA ILE A 85 21.25 -3.12 -15.91
C ILE A 85 20.02 -2.37 -15.36
N GLY A 86 18.93 -2.25 -16.14
CA GLY A 86 17.72 -1.55 -15.71
C GLY A 86 17.14 -2.06 -14.40
N PRO A 87 16.83 -3.37 -14.26
CA PRO A 87 16.36 -3.95 -13.01
C PRO A 87 17.34 -3.81 -11.84
N GLU A 88 18.65 -3.85 -12.11
CA GLU A 88 19.68 -3.66 -11.09
C GLU A 88 19.74 -2.19 -10.62
N LEU A 89 19.60 -1.23 -11.54
CA LEU A 89 19.49 0.20 -11.21
C LEU A 89 18.22 0.50 -10.39
N GLU A 90 17.09 -0.07 -10.76
CA GLU A 90 15.86 0.08 -10.00
C GLU A 90 15.98 -0.49 -8.58
N ALA A 91 16.56 -1.69 -8.45
CA ALA A 91 16.82 -2.30 -7.15
C ALA A 91 17.76 -1.41 -6.30
N TRP A 92 18.85 -0.96 -6.92
CA TRP A 92 19.82 -0.09 -6.26
C TRP A 92 19.21 1.25 -5.83
N CYS A 93 18.38 1.88 -6.67
CA CYS A 93 17.65 3.10 -6.32
C CYS A 93 16.78 2.91 -5.08
N ARG A 94 16.05 1.79 -5.01
CA ARG A 94 15.22 1.47 -3.83
C ARG A 94 16.05 1.38 -2.54
N PHE A 95 17.26 0.79 -2.62
CA PHE A 95 18.14 0.65 -1.45
C PHE A 95 18.84 1.94 -1.04
N THR A 96 19.08 2.86 -1.97
CA THR A 96 19.94 4.04 -1.75
C THR A 96 19.19 5.36 -1.70
N ARG A 97 17.86 5.33 -1.61
CA ARG A 97 16.98 6.52 -1.62
C ARG A 97 17.15 7.39 -2.85
N ASN A 98 17.43 6.77 -3.98
CA ASN A 98 17.37 7.40 -5.28
C ASN A 98 16.08 6.99 -5.98
N SER A 99 15.65 7.74 -7.00
CA SER A 99 14.51 7.36 -7.82
C SER A 99 14.88 7.33 -9.30
N LEU A 100 14.39 6.33 -10.02
CA LEU A 100 14.42 6.30 -11.47
C LEU A 100 13.29 7.20 -11.99
N VAL A 101 13.65 8.30 -12.69
CA VAL A 101 12.67 9.32 -13.12
C VAL A 101 12.41 9.33 -14.62
N ASP A 102 13.32 8.79 -15.41
CA ASP A 102 13.16 8.69 -16.86
C ASP A 102 13.97 7.54 -17.45
N THR A 103 13.51 6.97 -18.56
CA THR A 103 14.22 5.96 -19.33
C THR A 103 13.96 6.20 -20.81
N ALA A 104 15.03 6.29 -21.59
CA ALA A 104 14.95 6.49 -23.04
C ALA A 104 15.97 5.59 -23.77
N ILE A 105 15.64 5.18 -25.00
CA ILE A 105 16.59 4.50 -25.89
C ILE A 105 17.11 5.53 -26.87
N GLU A 106 18.44 5.71 -26.91
CA GLU A 106 19.15 6.65 -27.76
C GLU A 106 20.25 5.89 -28.49
N GLU A 107 20.26 5.93 -29.81
CA GLU A 107 21.29 5.31 -30.67
C GLU A 107 21.61 3.84 -30.31
N GLY A 108 20.57 3.07 -29.96
CA GLY A 108 20.72 1.64 -29.61
C GLY A 108 21.23 1.38 -28.18
N ARG A 109 21.39 2.43 -27.39
CA ARG A 109 21.77 2.37 -25.95
C ARG A 109 20.60 2.86 -25.10
N THR A 110 20.49 2.36 -23.90
CA THR A 110 19.48 2.84 -22.96
C THR A 110 20.09 3.87 -22.00
N ARG A 111 19.37 4.96 -21.84
CA ARG A 111 19.67 6.04 -20.92
C ARG A 111 18.64 6.03 -19.80
N TRP A 112 19.10 5.80 -18.58
CA TRP A 112 18.29 5.89 -17.35
C TRP A 112 18.64 7.19 -16.62
N VAL A 113 17.65 7.95 -16.18
CA VAL A 113 17.85 9.16 -15.38
C VAL A 113 17.42 8.90 -13.96
N LEU A 114 18.35 9.05 -13.04
CA LEU A 114 18.14 8.87 -11.61
C LEU A 114 18.07 10.25 -10.95
N ARG A 115 17.18 10.38 -9.95
CA ARG A 115 17.20 11.54 -9.05
C ARG A 115 17.92 11.15 -7.77
N TYR A 116 18.98 11.87 -7.43
CA TYR A 116 19.84 11.56 -6.29
C TYR A 116 19.21 12.00 -4.97
N GLY A 117 19.15 11.09 -4.01
CA GLY A 117 18.69 11.37 -2.65
C GLY A 117 17.21 11.75 -2.53
N GLU A 118 16.43 11.60 -3.59
CA GLU A 118 14.97 11.67 -3.59
C GLU A 118 14.44 10.35 -4.10
N ALA A 119 14.31 9.35 -3.24
CA ALA A 119 13.35 8.30 -3.52
C ALA A 119 12.00 8.96 -3.77
N LEU A 120 11.29 8.56 -4.83
CA LEU A 120 9.85 8.85 -4.95
C LEU A 120 9.30 8.60 -3.56
N GLU A 121 8.65 9.59 -2.97
CA GLU A 121 8.10 9.49 -1.63
C GLU A 121 7.39 8.13 -1.51
N SER A 122 8.09 7.15 -0.96
CA SER A 122 7.41 6.10 -0.27
C SER A 122 6.70 6.84 0.85
N VAL A 123 5.39 7.00 0.70
CA VAL A 123 4.55 7.65 1.71
C VAL A 123 4.90 7.01 3.05
N GLY A 124 5.85 7.58 3.77
CA GLY A 124 6.25 7.07 5.09
C GLY A 124 7.69 7.26 5.55
N GLU A 125 8.69 7.47 4.68
CA GLU A 125 10.11 7.42 5.12
C GLU A 125 10.62 8.65 5.88
N ASP A 126 10.00 9.81 5.74
CA ASP A 126 10.39 11.05 6.46
C ASP A 126 9.59 11.28 7.76
N ARG A 127 8.75 10.34 8.18
CA ARG A 127 8.00 10.50 9.42
C ARG A 127 8.84 10.12 10.63
N PRO A 128 8.91 10.97 11.66
CA PRO A 128 9.60 10.61 12.89
C PRO A 128 9.00 9.33 13.49
N ILE A 129 9.87 8.43 13.97
CA ILE A 129 9.41 7.24 14.70
C ILE A 129 8.54 7.69 15.87
N GLY A 130 7.30 7.16 15.92
CA GLY A 130 6.31 7.52 16.92
C GLY A 130 5.35 8.62 16.49
N SER A 131 5.46 9.19 15.29
CA SER A 131 4.43 10.09 14.75
C SER A 131 3.11 9.36 14.50
N ARG A 132 3.16 8.06 14.17
CA ARG A 132 2.03 7.15 14.10
C ARG A 132 2.11 6.09 15.19
N LEU A 133 0.96 5.73 15.75
CA LEU A 133 0.83 4.75 16.79
C LEU A 133 -0.19 3.68 16.41
N TRP A 134 0.19 2.42 16.47
CA TRP A 134 -0.67 1.27 16.19
C TRP A 134 -1.11 0.58 17.48
N LEU A 135 -2.40 0.34 17.62
CA LEU A 135 -3.00 -0.35 18.76
C LEU A 135 -3.68 -1.63 18.31
N TYR A 136 -3.15 -2.77 18.71
CA TYR A 136 -3.82 -4.06 18.62
C TYR A 136 -4.76 -4.21 19.79
N THR A 137 -6.04 -3.95 19.58
CA THR A 137 -7.04 -3.95 20.66
C THR A 137 -7.47 -5.33 21.09
N ASN A 138 -7.37 -6.33 20.18
CA ASN A 138 -7.68 -7.74 20.39
C ASN A 138 -7.00 -8.61 19.33
N PHE A 139 -7.06 -9.94 19.49
CA PHE A 139 -6.53 -10.92 18.53
C PHE A 139 -7.58 -11.93 18.05
N ASP A 140 -8.78 -11.97 18.67
CA ASP A 140 -9.89 -12.75 18.14
C ASP A 140 -10.51 -12.06 16.92
N CYS A 141 -10.97 -12.87 15.96
CA CYS A 141 -11.57 -12.40 14.71
C CYS A 141 -12.77 -13.26 14.34
N ASN A 142 -13.72 -12.73 13.61
CA ASN A 142 -14.82 -13.51 13.01
C ASN A 142 -14.42 -14.19 11.70
N LEU A 143 -13.17 -14.03 11.25
CA LEU A 143 -12.57 -14.65 10.06
C LEU A 143 -11.33 -15.46 10.42
N SER A 144 -10.87 -16.28 9.44
CA SER A 144 -9.61 -17.05 9.51
C SER A 144 -8.87 -16.92 8.18
N CYS A 145 -8.47 -15.66 7.85
CA CYS A 145 -7.77 -15.39 6.60
C CYS A 145 -6.44 -16.12 6.56
N ASP A 146 -6.13 -16.77 5.43
CA ASP A 146 -4.93 -17.61 5.25
C ASP A 146 -3.60 -16.83 5.28
N TYR A 147 -3.64 -15.53 5.04
CA TYR A 147 -2.49 -14.62 5.10
C TYR A 147 -2.48 -13.72 6.35
N CYS A 148 -3.28 -14.00 7.37
CA CYS A 148 -3.35 -13.15 8.56
C CYS A 148 -1.99 -13.05 9.25
N CYS A 149 -1.41 -11.84 9.31
CA CYS A 149 -0.07 -11.61 9.84
C CYS A 149 0.04 -11.77 11.37
N VAL A 150 -1.09 -11.97 12.08
CA VAL A 150 -1.15 -12.17 13.54
C VAL A 150 -2.04 -13.36 13.94
N ARG A 151 -2.20 -14.36 13.07
CA ARG A 151 -2.92 -15.64 13.30
C ARG A 151 -4.29 -15.49 13.95
N SER A 152 -4.99 -14.40 13.66
CA SER A 152 -6.31 -14.14 14.22
C SER A 152 -7.35 -15.10 13.63
N THR A 153 -8.17 -15.68 14.51
CA THR A 153 -9.26 -16.60 14.15
C THR A 153 -10.40 -16.48 15.14
N PRO A 154 -11.59 -17.08 14.88
CA PRO A 154 -12.67 -17.14 15.87
C PRO A 154 -12.32 -17.91 17.15
N LYS A 155 -11.27 -18.75 17.10
CA LYS A 155 -10.79 -19.55 18.23
C LYS A 155 -9.57 -18.92 18.91
N ALA A 156 -8.99 -17.85 18.35
CA ALA A 156 -7.84 -17.19 18.95
C ALA A 156 -8.22 -16.56 20.31
N PRO A 157 -7.36 -16.64 21.33
CA PRO A 157 -7.55 -15.90 22.57
C PRO A 157 -7.68 -14.40 22.28
N ARG A 158 -8.61 -13.74 22.97
CA ARG A 158 -8.87 -12.32 22.75
C ARG A 158 -7.65 -11.44 23.00
N ARG A 159 -6.88 -11.67 24.04
CA ARG A 159 -5.68 -10.90 24.42
C ARG A 159 -5.95 -9.38 24.30
N ALA A 160 -7.03 -8.92 24.94
CA ALA A 160 -7.48 -7.54 24.79
C ALA A 160 -6.52 -6.55 25.48
N LEU A 161 -6.21 -5.45 24.80
CA LEU A 161 -5.41 -4.36 25.39
C LEU A 161 -6.11 -3.73 26.61
N GLY A 162 -7.42 -3.62 26.55
CA GLY A 162 -8.26 -3.07 27.62
C GLY A 162 -8.40 -1.55 27.59
N ILE A 163 -9.58 -1.05 27.99
CA ILE A 163 -9.91 0.37 27.86
C ILE A 163 -9.03 1.26 28.74
N GLU A 164 -8.68 0.84 29.94
CA GLU A 164 -7.87 1.66 30.84
C GLU A 164 -6.45 1.88 30.31
N ARG A 165 -5.86 0.84 29.67
CA ARG A 165 -4.57 1.03 28.98
C ARG A 165 -4.72 1.95 27.78
N VAL A 166 -5.79 1.81 27.01
CA VAL A 166 -6.05 2.68 25.85
C VAL A 166 -6.23 4.14 26.29
N ARG A 167 -6.95 4.42 27.37
CA ARG A 167 -7.09 5.77 27.94
C ARG A 167 -5.73 6.38 28.29
N ARG A 168 -4.89 5.61 28.99
CA ARG A 168 -3.56 6.08 29.36
C ARG A 168 -2.68 6.28 28.13
N ILE A 169 -2.70 5.36 27.17
CA ILE A 169 -1.98 5.49 25.89
C ILE A 169 -2.43 6.76 25.15
N ALA A 170 -3.72 7.03 25.06
CA ALA A 170 -4.26 8.19 24.36
C ALA A 170 -3.80 9.52 25.00
N ILE A 171 -3.79 9.60 26.34
CA ILE A 171 -3.29 10.78 27.07
C ILE A 171 -1.80 10.98 26.75
N GLU A 172 -0.97 9.97 26.98
CA GLU A 172 0.47 10.06 26.76
C GLU A 172 0.82 10.28 25.26
N ALA A 173 0.00 9.74 24.34
CA ALA A 173 0.17 9.94 22.89
C ALA A 173 -0.10 11.39 22.46
N ALA A 174 -1.12 12.03 23.04
CA ALA A 174 -1.41 13.45 22.79
C ALA A 174 -0.27 14.35 23.30
N GLU A 175 0.27 14.07 24.50
CA GLU A 175 1.43 14.78 25.07
C GLU A 175 2.70 14.62 24.21
N LEU A 176 2.87 13.46 23.58
CA LEU A 176 4.00 13.16 22.70
C LEU A 176 3.83 13.66 21.27
N GLY A 177 2.69 14.27 20.94
CA GLY A 177 2.42 14.81 19.61
C GLY A 177 2.20 13.74 18.54
N VAL A 178 1.62 12.59 18.89
CA VAL A 178 1.22 11.55 17.92
C VAL A 178 0.24 12.16 16.94
N SER A 179 0.55 12.05 15.63
CA SER A 179 -0.24 12.66 14.56
C SER A 179 -1.40 11.78 14.08
N GLU A 180 -1.31 10.47 14.24
CA GLU A 180 -2.34 9.51 13.83
C GLU A 180 -2.29 8.24 14.68
N ILE A 181 -3.47 7.75 15.09
CA ILE A 181 -3.61 6.47 15.79
C ILE A 181 -4.31 5.47 14.87
N PHE A 182 -3.70 4.29 14.73
CA PHE A 182 -4.30 3.16 14.03
C PHE A 182 -4.82 2.16 15.06
N VAL A 183 -6.12 1.87 14.99
CA VAL A 183 -6.77 0.85 15.81
C VAL A 183 -6.98 -0.38 14.96
N THR A 184 -6.41 -1.50 15.37
CA THR A 184 -6.47 -2.78 14.68
C THR A 184 -6.63 -3.93 15.67
N GLY A 185 -6.52 -5.13 15.19
CA GLY A 185 -6.61 -6.35 15.97
C GLY A 185 -6.85 -7.56 15.09
N GLY A 186 -7.57 -8.57 15.60
CA GLY A 186 -8.23 -9.52 14.75
C GLY A 186 -9.40 -8.85 14.05
N GLU A 187 -10.48 -8.60 14.78
CA GLU A 187 -11.57 -7.72 14.36
C GLU A 187 -11.97 -6.81 15.53
N PRO A 188 -11.64 -5.52 15.48
CA PRO A 188 -11.93 -4.60 16.58
C PRO A 188 -13.43 -4.49 16.94
N PHE A 189 -14.32 -4.59 15.94
CA PHE A 189 -15.76 -4.51 16.18
C PHE A 189 -16.36 -5.76 16.89
N LEU A 190 -15.57 -6.77 17.21
CA LEU A 190 -15.96 -7.83 18.15
C LEU A 190 -15.94 -7.34 19.60
N LEU A 191 -15.13 -6.34 19.93
CA LEU A 191 -15.08 -5.80 21.27
C LEU A 191 -16.39 -5.08 21.64
N PRO A 192 -16.98 -5.35 22.80
CA PRO A 192 -18.22 -4.69 23.23
C PRO A 192 -18.05 -3.18 23.40
N ASN A 193 -16.86 -2.73 23.78
CA ASN A 193 -16.51 -1.34 24.09
C ASN A 193 -15.68 -0.66 23.00
N ILE A 194 -15.71 -1.17 21.75
CA ILE A 194 -14.94 -0.56 20.64
C ILE A 194 -15.32 0.90 20.40
N GLY A 195 -16.58 1.28 20.59
CA GLY A 195 -17.01 2.67 20.47
C GLY A 195 -16.28 3.60 21.43
N GLU A 196 -16.16 3.19 22.70
CA GLU A 196 -15.43 3.94 23.71
C GLU A 196 -13.93 4.03 23.39
N ILE A 197 -13.32 2.94 22.96
CA ILE A 197 -11.91 2.89 22.51
C ILE A 197 -11.68 3.91 21.39
N LEU A 198 -12.52 3.91 20.36
CA LEU A 198 -12.37 4.80 19.20
C LEU A 198 -12.59 6.27 19.57
N VAL A 199 -13.56 6.58 20.45
CA VAL A 199 -13.78 7.93 20.95
C VAL A 199 -12.56 8.45 21.72
N VAL A 200 -12.00 7.63 22.59
CA VAL A 200 -10.80 7.97 23.38
C VAL A 200 -9.59 8.22 22.46
N CYS A 201 -9.35 7.35 21.49
CA CYS A 201 -8.27 7.53 20.51
C CYS A 201 -8.49 8.78 19.65
N ALA A 202 -9.72 8.98 19.14
CA ALA A 202 -10.07 10.12 18.32
C ALA A 202 -9.96 11.47 19.06
N ALA A 203 -10.14 11.48 20.37
CA ALA A 203 -9.89 12.66 21.18
C ALA A 203 -8.40 13.06 21.22
N ALA A 204 -7.50 12.07 21.22
CA ALA A 204 -6.05 12.28 21.24
C ALA A 204 -5.49 12.67 19.87
N ALA A 205 -5.81 11.89 18.81
CA ALA A 205 -5.35 12.13 17.44
C ALA A 205 -6.37 11.60 16.41
N PRO A 206 -6.32 12.07 15.15
CA PRO A 206 -7.03 11.43 14.05
C PRO A 206 -6.83 9.91 14.09
N THR A 207 -7.92 9.15 14.01
CA THR A 207 -7.90 7.71 14.26
C THR A 207 -8.40 6.94 13.05
N THR A 208 -7.60 5.99 12.57
CA THR A 208 -7.99 5.06 11.52
C THR A 208 -8.23 3.69 12.13
N VAL A 209 -9.44 3.13 11.99
CA VAL A 209 -9.73 1.76 12.44
C VAL A 209 -9.73 0.79 11.26
N LEU A 210 -8.94 -0.28 11.40
CA LEU A 210 -8.88 -1.37 10.43
C LEU A 210 -9.93 -2.42 10.79
N THR A 211 -10.79 -2.77 9.83
CA THR A 211 -11.89 -3.73 10.03
C THR A 211 -12.19 -4.50 8.74
N ASN A 212 -12.78 -5.67 8.88
CA ASN A 212 -13.34 -6.38 7.73
C ASN A 212 -14.70 -5.82 7.27
N GLY A 213 -15.29 -4.87 8.00
CA GLY A 213 -16.52 -4.16 7.65
C GLY A 213 -17.81 -4.97 7.75
N MET A 214 -17.76 -6.24 8.13
CA MET A 214 -18.91 -7.15 8.03
C MET A 214 -19.87 -7.08 9.22
N LEU A 215 -19.53 -6.33 10.27
CA LEU A 215 -20.27 -6.32 11.53
C LEU A 215 -21.18 -5.08 11.70
N PHE A 216 -21.32 -4.22 10.70
CA PHE A 216 -22.09 -2.97 10.79
C PHE A 216 -23.61 -3.21 10.70
N ALA A 217 -24.13 -3.93 11.69
CA ALA A 217 -25.55 -4.19 11.87
C ALA A 217 -25.94 -4.18 13.36
N GLY A 218 -27.21 -4.04 13.68
CA GLY A 218 -27.72 -4.05 15.06
C GLY A 218 -27.00 -3.07 15.97
N SER A 219 -26.54 -3.52 17.13
CA SER A 219 -25.80 -2.68 18.11
C SER A 219 -24.50 -2.15 17.58
N ARG A 220 -23.82 -2.86 16.68
CA ARG A 220 -22.55 -2.38 16.08
C ARG A 220 -22.78 -1.21 15.11
N LEU A 221 -23.91 -1.18 14.42
CA LEU A 221 -24.30 -0.02 13.63
C LEU A 221 -24.59 1.20 14.52
N GLN A 222 -25.23 0.99 15.67
CA GLN A 222 -25.43 2.10 16.62
C GLN A 222 -24.10 2.61 17.17
N THR A 223 -23.17 1.71 17.49
CA THR A 223 -21.80 2.08 17.86
C THR A 223 -21.14 2.91 16.75
N LEU A 224 -21.22 2.46 15.48
CA LEU A 224 -20.65 3.20 14.35
C LEU A 224 -21.24 4.61 14.26
N ARG A 225 -22.57 4.74 14.37
CA ARG A 225 -23.27 6.03 14.32
C ARG A 225 -22.87 7.03 15.40
N SER A 226 -22.43 6.53 16.57
CA SER A 226 -22.00 7.37 17.69
C SER A 226 -20.56 7.88 17.58
N LEU A 227 -19.78 7.41 16.60
CA LEU A 227 -18.39 7.82 16.45
C LEU A 227 -18.25 9.23 15.83
N PRO A 228 -17.20 9.99 16.20
CA PRO A 228 -16.91 11.30 15.63
C PRO A 228 -16.36 11.16 14.20
N ARG A 229 -17.22 11.34 13.18
CA ARG A 229 -16.91 11.09 11.76
C ARG A 229 -15.73 11.89 11.23
N GLU A 230 -15.57 13.12 11.72
CA GLU A 230 -14.47 14.03 11.35
C GLU A 230 -13.09 13.53 11.78
N ARG A 231 -13.05 12.65 12.78
CA ARG A 231 -11.82 12.19 13.42
C ARG A 231 -11.57 10.70 13.26
N VAL A 232 -12.57 9.95 12.79
CA VAL A 232 -12.48 8.49 12.60
C VAL A 232 -12.58 8.14 11.12
N THR A 233 -11.55 7.50 10.61
CA THR A 233 -11.50 6.91 9.26
C THR A 233 -11.69 5.40 9.38
N LEU A 234 -12.49 4.81 8.50
CA LEU A 234 -12.68 3.36 8.43
C LEU A 234 -11.81 2.79 7.30
N GLN A 235 -10.81 1.99 7.63
CA GLN A 235 -10.06 1.24 6.64
C GLN A 235 -10.65 -0.17 6.53
N ILE A 236 -11.39 -0.40 5.46
CA ILE A 236 -12.13 -1.65 5.25
C ILE A 236 -11.38 -2.55 4.28
N SER A 237 -11.25 -3.81 4.66
CA SER A 237 -10.53 -4.81 3.87
C SER A 237 -11.37 -5.36 2.73
N LEU A 238 -10.88 -5.19 1.49
CA LEU A 238 -11.44 -5.79 0.28
C LEU A 238 -10.27 -6.14 -0.66
N ASP A 239 -9.95 -7.43 -0.83
CA ASP A 239 -8.69 -7.83 -1.49
C ASP A 239 -8.79 -7.93 -3.00
N SER A 240 -9.99 -7.95 -3.57
CA SER A 240 -10.19 -8.19 -4.99
C SER A 240 -11.46 -7.53 -5.50
N PRO A 241 -11.49 -7.16 -6.79
CA PRO A 241 -12.72 -6.76 -7.48
C PRO A 241 -13.79 -7.87 -7.48
N THR A 242 -13.39 -9.12 -7.42
CA THR A 242 -14.30 -10.27 -7.55
C THR A 242 -14.43 -11.07 -6.27
N PRO A 243 -15.64 -11.65 -6.01
CA PRO A 243 -15.87 -12.49 -4.84
C PRO A 243 -14.91 -13.69 -4.77
N GLU A 244 -14.66 -14.37 -5.89
CA GLU A 244 -13.92 -15.63 -5.94
C GLU A 244 -12.52 -15.49 -5.33
N ARG A 245 -11.78 -14.45 -5.71
CA ARG A 245 -10.44 -14.21 -5.20
C ARG A 245 -10.43 -13.70 -3.76
N HIS A 246 -11.32 -12.79 -3.43
CA HIS A 246 -11.46 -12.31 -2.06
C HIS A 246 -11.82 -13.45 -1.09
N GLU A 247 -12.77 -14.28 -1.50
CA GLU A 247 -13.31 -15.35 -0.67
C GLU A 247 -12.38 -16.56 -0.58
N SER A 248 -11.48 -16.78 -1.56
CA SER A 248 -10.44 -17.80 -1.45
C SER A 248 -9.53 -17.56 -0.24
N HIS A 249 -9.29 -16.31 0.12
CA HIS A 249 -8.47 -15.92 1.27
C HIS A 249 -9.25 -15.71 2.56
N ARG A 250 -10.47 -15.17 2.48
CA ARG A 250 -11.23 -14.72 3.66
C ARG A 250 -12.43 -15.58 4.01
N GLY A 251 -12.79 -16.53 3.11
CA GLY A 251 -13.92 -17.44 3.29
C GLY A 251 -15.17 -17.00 2.52
N LYS A 252 -16.03 -17.97 2.27
CA LYS A 252 -17.22 -17.84 1.41
C LYS A 252 -18.21 -16.78 1.93
N GLY A 253 -18.75 -15.96 1.01
CA GLY A 253 -19.75 -14.93 1.30
C GLY A 253 -19.19 -13.68 1.98
N THR A 254 -17.87 -13.55 2.11
CA THR A 254 -17.24 -12.40 2.78
C THR A 254 -17.19 -11.17 1.89
N TRP A 255 -17.01 -11.32 0.58
CA TRP A 255 -16.94 -10.18 -0.34
C TRP A 255 -18.22 -9.33 -0.30
N ALA A 256 -19.37 -9.95 -0.50
CA ALA A 256 -20.65 -9.24 -0.49
C ALA A 256 -20.97 -8.59 0.87
N ARG A 257 -20.49 -9.19 1.97
CA ARG A 257 -20.65 -8.64 3.33
C ARG A 257 -19.73 -7.45 3.57
N ALA A 258 -18.48 -7.53 3.12
CA ALA A 258 -17.53 -6.42 3.19
C ALA A 258 -18.02 -5.24 2.32
N TRP A 259 -18.51 -5.52 1.10
CA TRP A 259 -19.04 -4.48 0.22
C TRP A 259 -20.23 -3.73 0.85
N ARG A 260 -21.21 -4.46 1.39
CA ARG A 260 -22.31 -3.83 2.15
C ARG A 260 -21.82 -3.01 3.35
N GLY A 261 -20.73 -3.44 3.98
CA GLY A 261 -20.09 -2.67 5.06
C GLY A 261 -19.48 -1.37 4.57
N ILE A 262 -18.86 -1.38 3.39
CA ILE A 262 -18.29 -0.20 2.72
C ILE A 262 -19.42 0.79 2.39
N GLU A 263 -20.47 0.32 1.74
CA GLU A 263 -21.65 1.15 1.42
C GLU A 263 -22.24 1.75 2.69
N ARG A 264 -22.49 0.93 3.70
CA ARG A 264 -23.01 1.38 4.99
C ARG A 264 -22.15 2.45 5.64
N ALA A 265 -20.84 2.27 5.66
CA ALA A 265 -19.91 3.24 6.24
C ALA A 265 -19.97 4.60 5.50
N ARG A 266 -20.09 4.57 4.17
CA ARG A 266 -20.25 5.77 3.34
C ARG A 266 -21.59 6.45 3.58
N ASP A 267 -22.70 5.68 3.63
CA ASP A 267 -24.04 6.20 3.90
C ASP A 267 -24.11 6.90 5.29
N GLU A 268 -23.35 6.38 6.26
CA GLU A 268 -23.22 7.01 7.59
C GLU A 268 -22.27 8.21 7.60
N GLY A 269 -21.69 8.58 6.46
CA GLY A 269 -20.84 9.78 6.28
C GLY A 269 -19.39 9.62 6.76
N PHE A 270 -18.87 8.40 6.85
CA PHE A 270 -17.46 8.19 7.21
C PHE A 270 -16.53 8.29 6.00
N ARG A 271 -15.33 8.78 6.25
CA ARG A 271 -14.22 8.58 5.33
C ARG A 271 -13.85 7.09 5.32
N VAL A 272 -13.86 6.49 4.12
CA VAL A 272 -13.57 5.06 3.95
C VAL A 272 -12.31 4.91 3.10
N ARG A 273 -11.32 4.21 3.64
CA ARG A 273 -10.17 3.68 2.89
C ARG A 273 -10.43 2.23 2.52
N LEU A 274 -10.10 1.81 1.31
CA LEU A 274 -10.15 0.41 0.90
C LEU A 274 -8.75 -0.19 0.94
N ALA A 275 -8.63 -1.31 1.64
CA ALA A 275 -7.35 -1.98 1.84
C ALA A 275 -7.37 -3.37 1.22
N ALA A 276 -6.45 -3.63 0.29
CA ALA A 276 -6.22 -4.95 -0.30
C ALA A 276 -4.88 -5.53 0.15
N THR A 277 -4.87 -6.84 0.36
CA THR A 277 -3.66 -7.66 0.48
C THR A 277 -3.62 -8.60 -0.71
N VAL A 278 -2.59 -8.49 -1.56
CA VAL A 278 -2.51 -9.15 -2.86
C VAL A 278 -1.27 -10.02 -2.98
N SER A 279 -1.35 -11.09 -3.80
CA SER A 279 -0.24 -12.01 -4.01
C SER A 279 0.71 -11.54 -5.12
N THR A 280 0.19 -10.85 -6.13
CA THR A 280 0.95 -10.46 -7.33
C THR A 280 0.76 -8.98 -7.66
N GLU A 281 1.63 -8.42 -8.51
CA GLU A 281 1.46 -7.05 -9.01
C GLU A 281 0.27 -6.94 -9.97
N THR A 282 0.01 -7.98 -10.76
CA THR A 282 -1.17 -8.03 -11.62
C THR A 282 -2.47 -7.87 -10.83
N GLU A 283 -2.57 -8.55 -9.67
CA GLU A 283 -3.72 -8.38 -8.78
C GLU A 283 -3.82 -6.95 -8.21
N ALA A 284 -2.68 -6.33 -7.93
CA ALA A 284 -2.64 -4.94 -7.48
C ALA A 284 -3.15 -3.98 -8.58
N GLU A 285 -2.75 -4.19 -9.83
CA GLU A 285 -3.19 -3.40 -10.99
C GLU A 285 -4.68 -3.57 -11.27
N GLU A 286 -5.19 -4.81 -11.24
CA GLU A 286 -6.62 -5.09 -11.35
C GLU A 286 -7.43 -4.37 -10.24
N PHE A 287 -6.91 -4.38 -9.02
CA PHE A 287 -7.58 -3.71 -7.91
C PHE A 287 -7.51 -2.18 -8.04
N ARG A 288 -6.39 -1.61 -8.51
CA ARG A 288 -6.30 -0.16 -8.82
C ARG A 288 -7.34 0.24 -9.85
N SER A 289 -7.46 -0.53 -10.94
CA SER A 289 -8.47 -0.28 -12.00
C SER A 289 -9.90 -0.34 -11.45
N PHE A 290 -10.18 -1.28 -10.56
CA PHE A 290 -11.46 -1.37 -9.85
C PHE A 290 -11.72 -0.13 -8.98
N LEU A 291 -10.71 0.33 -8.24
CA LEU A 291 -10.82 1.51 -7.39
C LEU A 291 -11.04 2.79 -8.23
N ASP A 292 -10.42 2.89 -9.41
CA ASP A 292 -10.65 3.98 -10.36
C ASP A 292 -12.10 4.00 -10.86
N ALA A 293 -12.62 2.84 -11.25
CA ALA A 293 -14.01 2.69 -11.70
C ALA A 293 -15.04 3.06 -10.62
N HIS A 294 -14.67 2.92 -9.34
CA HIS A 294 -15.50 3.29 -8.19
C HIS A 294 -15.18 4.68 -7.61
N HIS A 295 -14.37 5.49 -8.32
CA HIS A 295 -13.98 6.85 -7.94
C HIS A 295 -13.38 6.95 -6.53
N ILE A 296 -12.59 5.95 -6.13
CA ILE A 296 -11.84 5.99 -4.87
C ILE A 296 -10.57 6.79 -5.12
N SER A 297 -10.37 7.88 -4.39
CA SER A 297 -9.16 8.70 -4.50
C SER A 297 -7.91 7.98 -3.95
N GLU A 298 -6.73 8.35 -4.44
CA GLU A 298 -5.45 7.70 -4.08
C GLU A 298 -5.20 7.66 -2.56
N GLU A 299 -5.49 8.75 -1.84
CA GLU A 299 -5.31 8.81 -0.38
C GLU A 299 -6.23 7.85 0.39
N ASN A 300 -7.23 7.27 -0.27
CA ASN A 300 -8.15 6.30 0.29
C ASN A 300 -7.88 4.86 -0.18
N ARG A 301 -6.69 4.60 -0.75
CA ARG A 301 -6.26 3.28 -1.23
C ARG A 301 -5.09 2.76 -0.40
N VAL A 302 -5.16 1.49 -0.04
CA VAL A 302 -4.05 0.78 0.61
C VAL A 302 -3.90 -0.57 -0.09
N ILE A 303 -2.87 -0.73 -0.91
CA ILE A 303 -2.58 -2.00 -1.59
C ILE A 303 -1.22 -2.48 -1.11
N ARG A 304 -1.16 -3.69 -0.59
CA ARG A 304 0.07 -4.28 -0.05
C ARG A 304 0.19 -5.74 -0.45
N ARG A 305 1.42 -6.20 -0.54
CA ARG A 305 1.72 -7.61 -0.80
C ARG A 305 1.54 -8.44 0.48
N ILE A 306 1.26 -9.73 0.29
CA ILE A 306 1.25 -10.67 1.42
C ILE A 306 2.65 -10.73 2.04
N ALA A 307 2.74 -10.49 3.34
CA ALA A 307 3.94 -10.73 4.12
C ALA A 307 3.95 -12.18 4.60
N LEU A 308 5.07 -12.87 4.44
CA LEU A 308 5.26 -14.23 4.94
C LEU A 308 5.41 -14.21 6.48
N ARG A 309 4.30 -13.92 7.17
CA ARG A 309 4.19 -13.86 8.63
C ARG A 309 2.83 -14.37 9.09
N GLY A 310 2.76 -14.75 10.34
CA GLY A 310 1.50 -15.21 10.95
C GLY A 310 1.00 -16.51 10.33
N SER A 311 -0.18 -16.48 9.71
CA SER A 311 -0.79 -17.63 9.02
C SER A 311 -0.33 -17.80 7.57
N ALA A 312 0.32 -16.80 7.00
CA ALA A 312 0.73 -16.83 5.60
C ALA A 312 1.77 -17.93 5.34
N THR A 313 1.49 -18.77 4.35
CA THR A 313 2.42 -19.82 3.86
C THR A 313 3.16 -19.39 2.59
N GLN A 314 2.75 -18.28 1.98
CA GLN A 314 3.34 -17.68 0.81
C GLN A 314 3.37 -16.16 0.98
N GLY A 315 4.25 -15.47 0.27
CA GLY A 315 4.38 -14.04 0.34
C GLY A 315 5.82 -13.57 0.38
N ILE A 316 6.02 -12.29 0.68
CA ILE A 316 7.35 -11.70 0.79
C ILE A 316 7.89 -12.00 2.19
N ALA A 317 9.05 -12.67 2.24
CA ALA A 317 9.78 -12.82 3.49
C ALA A 317 10.33 -11.46 3.92
N LEU A 318 9.99 -11.04 5.12
CA LEU A 318 10.39 -9.76 5.69
C LEU A 318 11.14 -9.99 7.00
N ALA A 319 12.41 -9.60 7.04
CA ALA A 319 13.15 -9.48 8.28
C ALA A 319 12.77 -8.15 8.98
N ARG A 320 13.14 -8.01 10.24
CA ARG A 320 12.94 -6.75 10.98
C ARG A 320 13.59 -5.55 10.30
N ALA A 321 14.77 -5.76 9.70
CA ALA A 321 15.53 -4.73 9.00
C ALA A 321 14.87 -4.21 7.72
N ASP A 322 13.94 -5.00 7.13
CA ASP A 322 13.19 -4.61 5.94
C ASP A 322 11.96 -3.76 6.26
N LEU A 323 11.65 -3.60 7.55
CA LEU A 323 10.46 -2.90 8.04
C LEU A 323 10.83 -1.54 8.63
N VAL A 324 10.25 -0.48 8.10
CA VAL A 324 10.30 0.85 8.75
C VAL A 324 9.55 0.77 10.08
N PRO A 325 10.17 1.19 11.21
CA PRO A 325 9.53 1.05 12.51
C PRO A 325 8.24 1.87 12.62
N GLU A 326 7.17 1.19 12.97
CA GLU A 326 5.87 1.73 13.31
C GLU A 326 5.52 1.29 14.74
N VAL A 327 5.58 2.21 15.71
CA VAL A 327 5.35 1.84 17.11
C VAL A 327 4.00 1.16 17.26
N THR A 328 4.05 -0.11 17.66
CA THR A 328 2.86 -0.97 17.75
C THR A 328 2.69 -1.49 19.16
N ILE A 329 1.53 -1.29 19.76
CA ILE A 329 1.22 -1.69 21.12
C ILE A 329 0.16 -2.79 21.10
N THR A 330 0.42 -3.85 21.84
CA THR A 330 -0.51 -4.93 22.10
C THR A 330 -0.68 -5.14 23.62
N ALA A 331 -1.52 -6.05 24.04
CA ALA A 331 -1.61 -6.45 25.46
C ALA A 331 -0.30 -7.02 26.02
N GLU A 332 0.61 -7.49 25.17
CA GLU A 332 1.84 -8.21 25.51
C GLU A 332 3.09 -7.31 25.47
N GLY A 333 2.96 -6.08 24.97
CA GLY A 333 4.08 -5.15 24.92
C GLY A 333 4.11 -4.26 23.69
N VAL A 334 5.29 -3.75 23.39
CA VAL A 334 5.62 -2.84 22.31
C VAL A 334 6.37 -3.58 21.22
N PHE A 335 5.87 -3.52 20.03
CA PHE A 335 6.43 -4.18 18.85
C PHE A 335 6.96 -3.15 17.85
N TRP A 336 7.88 -3.61 17.03
CA TRP A 336 8.54 -2.84 15.99
C TRP A 336 7.58 -2.38 14.87
N HIS A 337 6.63 -3.25 14.49
CA HIS A 337 5.77 -3.02 13.33
C HIS A 337 4.44 -3.80 13.45
N PRO A 338 3.32 -3.29 12.92
CA PRO A 338 2.03 -3.99 12.98
C PRO A 338 2.01 -5.31 12.20
N VAL A 339 2.85 -5.47 11.18
CA VAL A 339 3.03 -6.76 10.50
C VAL A 339 3.82 -7.69 11.40
N GLY A 340 3.14 -8.67 12.02
CA GLY A 340 3.77 -9.59 12.98
C GLY A 340 3.82 -9.04 14.41
N ALA A 341 2.80 -8.32 14.85
CA ALA A 341 2.67 -7.79 16.22
C ALA A 341 2.49 -8.87 17.32
N GLU A 342 2.77 -10.12 17.02
CA GLU A 342 2.87 -11.23 17.96
C GLU A 342 4.18 -12.03 17.78
N ASP A 343 5.02 -11.67 16.81
CA ASP A 343 6.27 -12.36 16.53
C ASP A 343 7.39 -11.83 17.44
N ASN A 344 8.11 -12.73 18.09
CA ASN A 344 9.14 -12.39 19.09
C ASN A 344 10.32 -11.58 18.50
N ASP A 345 10.63 -11.74 17.23
CA ASP A 345 11.69 -10.97 16.54
C ASP A 345 11.33 -9.49 16.38
N LEU A 346 10.03 -9.16 16.42
CA LEU A 346 9.53 -7.79 16.38
C LEU A 346 9.20 -7.21 17.75
N LEU A 347 9.27 -8.00 18.83
CA LEU A 347 9.07 -7.50 20.20
C LEU A 347 10.24 -6.61 20.61
N VAL A 348 9.95 -5.38 21.02
CA VAL A 348 10.93 -4.39 21.48
C VAL A 348 10.97 -4.28 22.99
N SER A 349 9.79 -4.28 23.63
CA SER A 349 9.64 -4.18 25.09
C SER A 349 8.35 -4.86 25.53
N ARG A 350 8.38 -5.48 26.71
CA ARG A 350 7.15 -5.96 27.35
C ARG A 350 6.46 -4.86 28.17
N GLU A 351 7.17 -3.81 28.49
CA GLU A 351 6.64 -2.65 29.22
C GLU A 351 6.14 -1.62 28.24
N ILE A 352 4.87 -1.22 28.38
CA ILE A 352 4.21 -0.23 27.53
C ILE A 352 4.45 1.19 28.08
N PHE A 353 4.49 1.33 29.39
CA PHE A 353 4.50 2.65 30.03
C PHE A 353 5.82 2.96 30.74
N PRO A 354 6.21 4.23 30.81
CA PRO A 354 5.61 5.37 30.14
C PRO A 354 5.77 5.25 28.61
N LEU A 355 4.80 5.76 27.83
CA LEU A 355 4.80 5.65 26.37
C LEU A 355 6.04 6.30 25.73
N ALA A 356 6.56 7.37 26.33
CA ALA A 356 7.82 7.99 25.91
C ALA A 356 9.01 7.00 25.96
N ALA A 357 9.07 6.13 26.97
CA ALA A 357 10.12 5.11 27.06
C ALA A 357 9.97 4.05 25.97
N SER A 358 8.73 3.68 25.61
CA SER A 358 8.42 2.76 24.52
C SER A 358 8.87 3.33 23.16
N PHE A 359 8.56 4.59 22.88
CA PHE A 359 9.03 5.28 21.68
C PHE A 359 10.56 5.36 21.62
N ALA A 360 11.17 5.71 22.74
CA ALA A 360 12.64 5.73 22.85
C ALA A 360 13.25 4.34 22.68
N ALA A 361 12.59 3.27 23.15
CA ALA A 361 13.07 1.90 22.95
C ALA A 361 13.04 1.48 21.48
N VAL A 362 11.96 1.80 20.75
CA VAL A 362 11.86 1.54 19.30
C VAL A 362 12.92 2.34 18.55
N ARG A 363 13.12 3.62 18.88
CA ARG A 363 14.14 4.48 18.26
C ARG A 363 15.54 3.94 18.49
N ARG A 364 15.91 3.59 19.73
CA ARG A 364 17.21 2.98 20.04
C ARG A 364 17.42 1.64 19.32
N ALA A 365 16.36 0.87 19.14
CA ALA A 365 16.43 -0.38 18.39
C ALA A 365 16.68 -0.12 16.90
N PHE A 366 16.06 0.90 16.33
CA PHE A 366 16.27 1.36 14.96
C PHE A 366 17.73 1.84 14.75
N ASP A 367 18.23 2.69 15.65
CA ASP A 367 19.60 3.20 15.57
C ASP A 367 20.62 2.05 15.60
N ARG A 368 20.43 1.07 16.49
CA ARG A 368 21.31 -0.12 16.55
C ARG A 368 21.29 -0.96 15.28
N GLU A 369 20.13 -1.13 14.67
CA GLU A 369 19.99 -1.88 13.41
C GLU A 369 20.73 -1.18 12.27
N HIS A 370 20.58 0.13 12.14
CA HIS A 370 21.28 0.95 11.15
C HIS A 370 22.79 0.97 11.38
N ASP A 371 23.25 1.09 12.61
CA ASP A 371 24.67 1.06 12.92
C ASP A 371 25.30 -0.32 12.66
N HIS A 372 24.54 -1.38 12.89
CA HIS A 372 24.97 -2.73 12.55
C HIS A 372 25.12 -2.91 11.04
N GLN A 373 24.13 -2.49 10.25
CA GLN A 373 24.20 -2.51 8.79
C GLN A 373 25.37 -1.69 8.25
N ARG A 374 25.58 -0.49 8.79
CA ARG A 374 26.74 0.36 8.43
C ARG A 374 28.09 -0.31 8.75
N ARG A 375 28.20 -1.02 9.87
CA ARG A 375 29.41 -1.77 10.24
C ARG A 375 29.64 -2.96 9.32
N LEU A 376 28.59 -3.74 9.03
CA LEU A 376 28.68 -4.86 8.09
C LEU A 376 29.10 -4.39 6.70
N ALA A 377 28.54 -3.30 6.21
CA ALA A 377 28.91 -2.70 4.93
C ALA A 377 30.39 -2.27 4.88
N LYS A 378 31.00 -1.89 6.02
CA LYS A 378 32.44 -1.59 6.11
C LYS A 378 33.31 -2.83 6.18
N ILE A 379 32.85 -3.91 6.80
CA ILE A 379 33.59 -5.16 6.98
C ILE A 379 33.54 -6.01 5.69
N PHE A 380 32.37 -6.05 5.05
CA PHE A 380 32.13 -6.78 3.82
C PHE A 380 32.13 -5.81 2.62
N ASN A 381 33.17 -4.96 2.56
CA ASN A 381 33.37 -4.08 1.42
C ASN A 381 33.89 -4.94 0.26
N CYS A 382 33.00 -5.39 -0.62
CA CYS A 382 33.32 -6.22 -1.80
C CYS A 382 33.73 -5.36 -3.02
N ALA A 383 34.26 -4.17 -2.82
CA ALA A 383 34.81 -3.32 -3.89
C ALA A 383 36.17 -2.73 -3.52
#